data_2eb87962e301598feb84bf29a1ff4e5f
#
_entry.id   2eb87962e301598feb84bf29a1ff4e5f
#
_cell.length_a   1.000
_cell.length_b   1.000
_cell.length_c   1.000
_cell.angle_alpha   90.00
_cell.angle_beta   90.00
_cell.angle_gamma   90.00
#
_symmetry.space_group_name_H-M   'P 1'
#
loop_
_entity.id
_entity.type
_entity.pdbx_description
1 polymer ?
#
loop_
_entity_poly.entity_id
_entity_poly.type
_entity_poly.pdbx_seq_one_letter_code
_entity_poly.pdbx_strand_id
1 'polypeptide(L)'
;KKCDHEPGEYARRVELALDYFRRGDLFEVVPGQVFYEPCKYSPAEVCKRLKETNPAPYGALMNLGEQEYLVAASPEMFVRVNGRQIETCPISGTIARGVDAIADASQIKTLLNSEKDESELSMCTDVDRNDKARVCEPGSVEVVGRRQIEMYSRLIHTVDHVKGILKSEFDALDGFLAHTWAVTVTGAPKLAAMQFIEAREKSPRHWYGGAIGHIGFDGNLNTGLTLRTMRIKAGVAEIRAGATLLIDSDPVAEEQETRLKASALLAAVRDEIGTNSKATANQSCAIGSGVKVLMVDHQDSFVHNLASYFRRCGVDLVT
;
A
#
# COMPACT_ATOMS: atom_id res chain seq x y z
N LYS A 1 -12.28 -22.92 2.21
CA LYS A 1 -12.07 -22.23 0.94
C LYS A 1 -10.82 -21.35 1.07
N LYS A 2 -9.85 -21.45 0.14
CA LYS A 2 -8.60 -20.67 0.23
C LYS A 2 -8.74 -19.26 -0.34
N CYS A 3 -9.76 -19.03 -1.17
CA CYS A 3 -10.06 -17.73 -1.78
C CYS A 3 -11.56 -17.59 -1.96
N ASP A 4 -12.11 -16.39 -1.94
CA ASP A 4 -13.53 -16.13 -2.23
C ASP A 4 -13.87 -16.30 -3.72
N HIS A 5 -12.88 -16.29 -4.59
CA HIS A 5 -12.96 -16.54 -6.03
C HIS A 5 -12.47 -17.94 -6.40
N GLU A 6 -13.07 -18.52 -7.42
CA GLU A 6 -12.51 -19.67 -8.13
C GLU A 6 -11.41 -19.21 -9.10
N PRO A 7 -10.46 -20.08 -9.48
CA PRO A 7 -9.43 -19.73 -10.47
C PRO A 7 -10.04 -19.17 -11.76
N GLY A 8 -9.50 -18.06 -12.25
CA GLY A 8 -9.96 -17.36 -13.45
C GLY A 8 -11.24 -16.52 -13.25
N GLU A 9 -11.84 -16.53 -12.08
CA GLU A 9 -13.03 -15.72 -11.82
C GLU A 9 -12.72 -14.24 -11.65
N TYR A 10 -11.56 -13.93 -11.06
CA TYR A 10 -11.08 -12.55 -11.00
C TYR A 10 -10.76 -12.02 -12.39
N ALA A 11 -10.12 -12.83 -13.24
CA ALA A 11 -9.85 -12.48 -14.63
C ALA A 11 -11.13 -12.12 -15.40
N ARG A 12 -12.20 -12.89 -15.25
CA ARG A 12 -13.52 -12.55 -15.85
C ARG A 12 -14.09 -11.23 -15.35
N ARG A 13 -13.80 -10.84 -14.11
CA ARG A 13 -14.21 -9.54 -13.57
C ARG A 13 -13.40 -8.40 -14.22
N VAL A 14 -12.12 -8.63 -14.51
CA VAL A 14 -11.30 -7.68 -15.28
C VAL A 14 -11.91 -7.48 -16.68
N GLU A 15 -12.26 -8.55 -17.39
CA GLU A 15 -12.94 -8.46 -18.70
C GLU A 15 -14.22 -7.62 -18.63
N LEU A 16 -14.99 -7.77 -17.56
CA LEU A 16 -16.19 -6.95 -17.34
C LEU A 16 -15.84 -5.46 -17.14
N ALA A 17 -14.77 -5.15 -16.40
CA ALA A 17 -14.33 -3.78 -16.21
C ALA A 17 -13.88 -3.14 -17.52
N LEU A 18 -13.22 -3.89 -18.41
CA LEU A 18 -12.82 -3.40 -19.74
C LEU A 18 -14.01 -2.87 -20.55
N ASP A 19 -15.21 -3.47 -20.42
CA ASP A 19 -16.42 -2.98 -21.08
C ASP A 19 -16.90 -1.64 -20.51
N TYR A 20 -16.73 -1.41 -19.20
CA TYR A 20 -17.04 -0.11 -18.58
C TYR A 20 -16.04 0.97 -19.04
N PHE A 21 -14.75 0.63 -19.17
CA PHE A 21 -13.75 1.55 -19.73
C PHE A 21 -14.03 1.93 -21.17
N ARG A 22 -14.37 0.95 -22.03
CA ARG A 22 -14.71 1.21 -23.45
C ARG A 22 -15.92 2.12 -23.62
N ARG A 23 -16.87 2.08 -22.71
CA ARG A 23 -18.05 2.96 -22.70
C ARG A 23 -17.77 4.34 -22.09
N GLY A 24 -16.62 4.51 -21.42
CA GLY A 24 -16.29 5.74 -20.69
C GLY A 24 -16.99 5.88 -19.33
N ASP A 25 -17.57 4.80 -18.79
CA ASP A 25 -18.21 4.79 -17.48
C ASP A 25 -17.16 4.82 -16.34
N LEU A 26 -16.00 4.25 -16.61
CA LEU A 26 -14.85 4.18 -15.69
C LEU A 26 -13.56 4.57 -16.43
N PHE A 27 -12.60 5.15 -15.71
CA PHE A 27 -11.22 5.34 -16.13
C PHE A 27 -10.28 4.38 -15.41
N GLU A 28 -10.59 4.09 -14.17
CA GLU A 28 -9.86 3.20 -13.29
C GLU A 28 -10.81 2.53 -12.30
N VAL A 29 -10.56 1.27 -11.94
CA VAL A 29 -11.27 0.60 -10.84
C VAL A 29 -10.37 -0.44 -10.18
N VAL A 30 -10.46 -0.57 -8.85
CA VAL A 30 -9.61 -1.46 -8.06
C VAL A 30 -10.47 -2.50 -7.31
N PRO A 31 -11.00 -3.52 -8.00
CA PRO A 31 -11.71 -4.60 -7.34
C PRO A 31 -10.73 -5.52 -6.60
N GLY A 32 -11.17 -6.07 -5.48
CA GLY A 32 -10.39 -7.00 -4.67
C GLY A 32 -10.94 -8.42 -4.65
N GLN A 33 -10.08 -9.36 -4.26
CA GLN A 33 -10.46 -10.71 -3.84
C GLN A 33 -9.84 -11.04 -2.48
N VAL A 34 -10.45 -11.96 -1.75
CA VAL A 34 -10.02 -12.32 -0.39
C VAL A 34 -9.38 -13.70 -0.39
N PHE A 35 -8.21 -13.78 0.22
CA PHE A 35 -7.51 -15.02 0.51
C PHE A 35 -7.70 -15.37 1.99
N TYR A 36 -8.02 -16.63 2.28
CA TYR A 36 -8.24 -17.15 3.62
C TYR A 36 -7.15 -18.14 3.98
N GLU A 37 -6.58 -17.98 5.18
CA GLU A 37 -5.57 -18.90 5.70
C GLU A 37 -5.86 -19.21 7.18
N PRO A 38 -5.89 -20.49 7.61
CA PRO A 38 -5.93 -20.82 9.02
C PRO A 38 -4.74 -20.21 9.76
N CYS A 39 -5.01 -19.43 10.79
CA CYS A 39 -3.99 -18.78 11.62
C CYS A 39 -3.84 -19.53 12.93
N LYS A 40 -2.75 -20.29 13.07
CA LYS A 40 -2.42 -21.08 14.28
C LYS A 40 -1.63 -20.30 15.31
N TYR A 41 -1.09 -19.17 14.92
CA TYR A 41 -0.23 -18.31 15.72
C TYR A 41 -1.00 -17.14 16.30
N SER A 42 -0.49 -16.60 17.40
CA SER A 42 -1.06 -15.38 17.95
C SER A 42 -0.91 -14.20 16.97
N PRO A 43 -1.84 -13.26 16.95
CA PRO A 43 -1.73 -12.05 16.11
C PRO A 43 -0.42 -11.27 16.35
N ALA A 44 0.10 -11.31 17.57
CA ALA A 44 1.38 -10.68 17.94
C ALA A 44 2.57 -11.37 17.27
N GLU A 45 2.59 -12.71 17.22
CA GLU A 45 3.64 -13.46 16.52
C GLU A 45 3.60 -13.22 15.02
N VAL A 46 2.41 -13.22 14.42
CA VAL A 46 2.23 -12.90 12.99
C VAL A 46 2.70 -11.47 12.70
N CYS A 47 2.35 -10.50 13.55
CA CYS A 47 2.79 -9.13 13.43
C CYS A 47 4.32 -9.00 13.52
N LYS A 48 4.94 -9.68 14.49
CA LYS A 48 6.40 -9.71 14.64
C LYS A 48 7.09 -10.24 13.39
N ARG A 49 6.63 -11.39 12.86
CA ARG A 49 7.16 -11.97 11.62
C ARG A 49 7.01 -11.03 10.44
N LEU A 50 5.82 -10.42 10.31
CA LEU A 50 5.56 -9.49 9.22
C LEU A 50 6.47 -8.27 9.30
N LYS A 51 6.69 -7.71 10.51
CA LYS A 51 7.64 -6.61 10.73
C LYS A 51 9.08 -6.97 10.35
N GLU A 52 9.51 -8.21 10.63
CA GLU A 52 10.86 -8.68 10.32
C GLU A 52 11.07 -8.94 8.82
N THR A 53 10.03 -9.39 8.11
CA THR A 53 10.13 -9.84 6.72
C THR A 53 9.59 -8.86 5.69
N ASN A 54 8.69 -7.98 6.12
CA ASN A 54 8.06 -6.97 5.27
C ASN A 54 7.85 -5.67 6.06
N PRO A 55 8.93 -5.01 6.53
CA PRO A 55 8.82 -3.74 7.23
C PRO A 55 8.09 -2.72 6.34
N ALA A 56 7.21 -1.94 6.94
CA ALA A 56 6.40 -0.96 6.25
C ALA A 56 6.21 0.28 7.14
N PRO A 57 6.04 1.49 6.56
CA PRO A 57 5.92 2.73 7.31
C PRO A 57 4.68 2.75 8.24
N TYR A 58 3.59 2.12 7.83
CA TYR A 58 2.37 2.01 8.62
C TYR A 58 2.15 0.56 9.08
N GLY A 59 3.04 0.10 9.96
CA GLY A 59 2.91 -1.19 10.65
C GLY A 59 2.04 -1.05 11.90
N ALA A 60 1.04 -1.93 12.06
CA ALA A 60 0.17 -1.90 13.23
C ALA A 60 -0.35 -3.29 13.62
N LEU A 61 -0.60 -3.44 14.92
CA LEU A 61 -1.39 -4.52 15.49
C LEU A 61 -2.51 -3.90 16.31
N MET A 62 -3.75 -4.17 15.93
CA MET A 62 -4.93 -3.70 16.67
C MET A 62 -5.74 -4.89 17.17
N ASN A 63 -6.15 -4.82 18.43
CA ASN A 63 -7.15 -5.71 19.02
C ASN A 63 -8.48 -4.97 18.99
N LEU A 64 -9.43 -5.47 18.19
CA LEU A 64 -10.75 -4.87 18.02
C LEU A 64 -11.82 -5.46 18.94
N GLY A 65 -11.42 -6.37 19.84
CA GLY A 65 -12.37 -7.13 20.66
C GLY A 65 -12.90 -8.37 19.93
N GLU A 66 -13.70 -9.18 20.63
CA GLU A 66 -14.41 -10.35 20.06
C GLU A 66 -13.52 -11.29 19.21
N GLN A 67 -12.26 -11.46 19.62
CA GLN A 67 -11.25 -12.24 18.89
C GLN A 67 -11.00 -11.73 17.45
N GLU A 68 -11.21 -10.45 17.22
CA GLU A 68 -10.90 -9.78 15.96
C GLU A 68 -9.66 -8.89 16.09
N TYR A 69 -8.73 -9.05 15.16
CA TYR A 69 -7.47 -8.33 15.15
C TYR A 69 -7.16 -7.85 13.73
N LEU A 70 -6.48 -6.69 13.63
CA LEU A 70 -5.84 -6.25 12.40
C LEU A 70 -4.32 -6.32 12.56
N VAL A 71 -3.66 -6.88 11.55
CA VAL A 71 -2.20 -6.87 11.43
C VAL A 71 -1.88 -6.20 10.09
N ALA A 72 -1.29 -5.02 10.17
CA ALA A 72 -1.04 -4.17 9.01
C ALA A 72 0.47 -4.02 8.75
N ALA A 73 0.82 -3.99 7.47
CA ALA A 73 2.12 -3.59 6.96
C ALA A 73 1.90 -2.72 5.70
N SER A 74 1.20 -1.61 5.90
CA SER A 74 0.83 -0.71 4.80
C SER A 74 2.02 0.13 4.36
N PRO A 75 2.31 0.17 3.05
CA PRO A 75 3.34 1.03 2.49
C PRO A 75 2.87 2.48 2.31
N GLU A 76 1.56 2.72 2.29
CA GLU A 76 1.00 3.94 1.73
C GLU A 76 0.52 4.92 2.79
N MET A 77 1.09 6.13 2.78
CA MET A 77 0.52 7.27 3.50
C MET A 77 -0.80 7.65 2.83
N PHE A 78 -1.90 7.63 3.60
CA PHE A 78 -3.19 8.07 3.08
C PHE A 78 -3.32 9.57 3.20
N VAL A 79 -3.47 10.09 4.41
CA VAL A 79 -3.51 11.53 4.68
C VAL A 79 -2.67 11.84 5.90
N ARG A 80 -1.81 12.82 5.76
CA ARG A 80 -1.06 13.42 6.86
C ARG A 80 -1.36 14.92 6.91
N VAL A 81 -1.63 15.44 8.11
CA VAL A 81 -1.77 16.88 8.34
C VAL A 81 -0.85 17.28 9.47
N ASN A 82 -0.04 18.29 9.21
CA ASN A 82 0.84 18.91 10.19
C ASN A 82 0.59 20.43 10.19
N GLY A 83 -0.01 20.93 11.27
CA GLY A 83 -0.56 22.27 11.28
C GLY A 83 -1.64 22.45 10.21
N ARG A 84 -1.39 23.29 9.22
CA ARG A 84 -2.28 23.46 8.07
C ARG A 84 -1.81 22.76 6.79
N GLN A 85 -0.63 22.17 6.80
CA GLN A 85 -0.12 21.44 5.63
C GLN A 85 -0.73 20.04 5.58
N ILE A 86 -1.44 19.74 4.50
CA ILE A 86 -1.98 18.42 4.19
C ILE A 86 -1.14 17.75 3.11
N GLU A 87 -0.85 16.46 3.29
CA GLU A 87 -0.01 15.66 2.41
C GLU A 87 -0.62 14.30 2.15
N THR A 88 -0.35 13.76 0.97
CA THR A 88 -0.68 12.39 0.55
C THR A 88 0.44 11.85 -0.32
N CYS A 89 0.60 10.53 -0.33
CA CYS A 89 1.56 9.85 -1.20
C CYS A 89 0.88 8.69 -1.93
N PRO A 90 0.11 8.97 -3.00
CA PRO A 90 -0.49 7.92 -3.81
C PRO A 90 0.60 7.03 -4.41
N ILE A 91 0.42 5.73 -4.23
CA ILE A 91 1.31 4.69 -4.76
C ILE A 91 0.60 4.01 -5.92
N SER A 92 1.27 3.96 -7.07
CA SER A 92 0.83 3.16 -8.20
C SER A 92 2.01 2.67 -9.02
N GLY A 93 1.78 1.62 -9.81
CA GLY A 93 2.87 0.89 -10.45
C GLY A 93 3.57 -0.06 -9.48
N THR A 94 3.68 -1.31 -9.90
CA THR A 94 4.21 -2.38 -9.04
C THR A 94 5.02 -3.35 -9.87
N ILE A 95 6.26 -3.60 -9.46
CA ILE A 95 7.11 -4.63 -10.06
C ILE A 95 7.80 -5.44 -8.96
N ALA A 96 8.09 -6.70 -9.24
CA ALA A 96 8.81 -7.55 -8.30
C ALA A 96 10.27 -7.10 -8.12
N ARG A 97 10.84 -7.34 -6.92
CA ARG A 97 12.28 -7.16 -6.68
C ARG A 97 13.10 -8.09 -7.56
N GLY A 98 14.24 -7.61 -8.00
CA GLY A 98 15.27 -8.44 -8.61
C GLY A 98 15.97 -9.35 -7.57
N VAL A 99 16.77 -10.29 -8.07
CA VAL A 99 17.56 -11.18 -7.21
C VAL A 99 18.78 -10.49 -6.59
N ASP A 100 19.19 -9.38 -7.18
CA ASP A 100 20.33 -8.53 -6.76
C ASP A 100 20.12 -7.08 -7.15
N ALA A 101 21.06 -6.21 -6.81
CA ALA A 101 20.98 -4.77 -7.09
C ALA A 101 20.97 -4.43 -8.59
N ILE A 102 21.61 -5.25 -9.44
CA ILE A 102 21.62 -5.04 -10.89
C ILE A 102 20.26 -5.39 -11.48
N ALA A 103 19.67 -6.49 -11.05
CA ALA A 103 18.34 -6.88 -11.42
C ALA A 103 17.29 -5.87 -10.91
N ASP A 104 17.44 -5.34 -9.68
CA ASP A 104 16.59 -4.25 -9.17
C ASP A 104 16.68 -3.01 -10.06
N ALA A 105 17.87 -2.60 -10.49
CA ALA A 105 18.03 -1.47 -11.40
C ALA A 105 17.34 -1.70 -12.75
N SER A 106 17.38 -2.92 -13.28
CA SER A 106 16.66 -3.32 -14.49
C SER A 106 15.14 -3.24 -14.28
N GLN A 107 14.63 -3.71 -13.14
CA GLN A 107 13.21 -3.63 -12.78
C GLN A 107 12.75 -2.17 -12.63
N ILE A 108 13.54 -1.32 -11.98
CA ILE A 108 13.26 0.12 -11.87
C ILE A 108 13.15 0.75 -13.25
N LYS A 109 14.11 0.44 -14.15
CA LYS A 109 14.07 0.94 -15.52
C LYS A 109 12.80 0.48 -16.26
N THR A 110 12.41 -0.77 -16.10
CA THR A 110 11.18 -1.32 -16.68
C THR A 110 9.96 -0.57 -16.15
N LEU A 111 9.86 -0.38 -14.84
CA LEU A 111 8.76 0.33 -14.19
C LEU A 111 8.67 1.80 -14.65
N LEU A 112 9.80 2.50 -14.72
CA LEU A 112 9.84 3.90 -15.17
C LEU A 112 9.52 4.08 -16.66
N ASN A 113 9.70 3.04 -17.48
CA ASN A 113 9.37 3.07 -18.90
C ASN A 113 7.97 2.51 -19.22
N SER A 114 7.22 2.08 -18.22
CA SER A 114 5.86 1.58 -18.39
C SER A 114 4.87 2.74 -18.53
N GLU A 115 4.26 2.89 -19.69
CA GLU A 115 3.20 3.87 -19.94
C GLU A 115 1.94 3.57 -19.12
N LYS A 116 1.64 2.28 -18.88
CA LYS A 116 0.53 1.85 -18.04
C LYS A 116 0.72 2.37 -16.61
N ASP A 117 1.87 2.09 -15.98
CA ASP A 117 2.15 2.49 -14.60
C ASP A 117 2.22 4.01 -14.44
N GLU A 118 2.70 4.74 -15.47
CA GLU A 118 2.67 6.19 -15.51
C GLU A 118 1.24 6.74 -15.57
N SER A 119 0.39 6.15 -16.39
CA SER A 119 -1.02 6.53 -16.52
C SER A 119 -1.79 6.28 -15.22
N GLU A 120 -1.58 5.13 -14.59
CA GLU A 120 -2.15 4.80 -13.28
C GLU A 120 -1.81 5.88 -12.24
N LEU A 121 -0.51 6.14 -12.04
CA LEU A 121 -0.07 7.10 -11.03
C LEU A 121 -0.55 8.52 -11.35
N SER A 122 -0.56 8.90 -12.63
CA SER A 122 -1.07 10.22 -13.06
C SER A 122 -2.53 10.41 -12.74
N MET A 123 -3.38 9.39 -12.97
CA MET A 123 -4.80 9.43 -12.60
C MET A 123 -5.01 9.53 -11.09
N CYS A 124 -4.29 8.70 -10.31
CA CYS A 124 -4.36 8.77 -8.85
C CYS A 124 -3.96 10.14 -8.33
N THR A 125 -2.88 10.72 -8.88
CA THR A 125 -2.40 12.05 -8.52
C THR A 125 -3.37 13.16 -8.89
N ASP A 126 -4.04 13.08 -10.03
CA ASP A 126 -5.04 14.06 -10.45
C ASP A 126 -6.29 14.03 -9.57
N VAL A 127 -6.79 12.84 -9.20
CA VAL A 127 -7.91 12.71 -8.26
C VAL A 127 -7.51 13.27 -6.89
N ASP A 128 -6.31 12.97 -6.44
CA ASP A 128 -5.79 13.42 -5.16
C ASP A 128 -5.62 14.95 -5.11
N ARG A 129 -5.14 15.57 -6.19
CA ARG A 129 -5.09 17.02 -6.34
C ARG A 129 -6.50 17.65 -6.33
N ASN A 130 -7.45 17.00 -6.99
CA ASN A 130 -8.85 17.44 -6.99
C ASN A 130 -9.47 17.39 -5.58
N ASP A 131 -9.21 16.31 -4.83
CA ASP A 131 -9.69 16.16 -3.46
C ASP A 131 -9.10 17.28 -2.55
N LYS A 132 -7.79 17.55 -2.68
CA LYS A 132 -7.13 18.68 -1.98
C LYS A 132 -7.70 20.04 -2.36
N ALA A 133 -7.97 20.26 -3.65
CA ALA A 133 -8.48 21.57 -4.13
C ALA A 133 -9.81 21.97 -3.48
N ARG A 134 -10.58 21.01 -2.97
CA ARG A 134 -11.85 21.28 -2.25
C ARG A 134 -11.63 21.94 -0.90
N VAL A 135 -10.56 21.61 -0.21
CA VAL A 135 -10.29 22.01 1.18
C VAL A 135 -9.03 22.85 1.36
N CYS A 136 -8.21 22.99 0.33
CA CYS A 136 -6.97 23.75 0.37
C CYS A 136 -7.12 25.16 -0.22
N GLU A 137 -6.23 26.05 0.20
CA GLU A 137 -6.10 27.40 -0.36
C GLU A 137 -5.85 27.32 -1.87
N PRO A 138 -6.50 28.16 -2.67
CA PRO A 138 -6.24 28.21 -4.11
C PRO A 138 -4.77 28.44 -4.43
N GLY A 139 -4.21 27.62 -5.32
CA GLY A 139 -2.81 27.70 -5.73
C GLY A 139 -1.81 27.04 -4.76
N SER A 140 -2.25 26.48 -3.63
CA SER A 140 -1.36 25.83 -2.66
C SER A 140 -1.14 24.33 -2.95
N VAL A 141 -1.93 23.73 -3.84
CA VAL A 141 -1.80 22.32 -4.15
C VAL A 141 -0.65 22.08 -5.13
N GLU A 142 0.36 21.37 -4.67
CA GLU A 142 1.59 21.10 -5.41
C GLU A 142 1.92 19.61 -5.43
N VAL A 143 2.46 19.12 -6.56
CA VAL A 143 3.11 17.82 -6.65
C VAL A 143 4.61 18.03 -6.42
N VAL A 144 5.10 17.71 -5.23
CA VAL A 144 6.48 17.96 -4.81
C VAL A 144 7.43 16.84 -5.18
N GLY A 145 6.91 15.67 -5.50
CA GLY A 145 7.69 14.54 -6.00
C GLY A 145 6.87 13.74 -7.00
N ARG A 146 7.47 13.42 -8.15
CA ARG A 146 6.86 12.61 -9.20
C ARG A 146 7.64 11.32 -9.40
N ARG A 147 6.92 10.18 -9.48
CA ARG A 147 7.45 8.86 -9.81
C ARG A 147 8.70 8.48 -8.98
N GLN A 148 8.68 8.84 -7.70
CA GLN A 148 9.75 8.47 -6.79
C GLN A 148 9.75 6.95 -6.60
N ILE A 149 10.94 6.34 -6.57
CA ILE A 149 11.08 4.90 -6.43
C ILE A 149 11.10 4.52 -4.96
N GLU A 150 10.20 3.62 -4.58
CA GLU A 150 10.17 3.00 -3.26
C GLU A 150 10.39 1.50 -3.34
N MET A 151 11.37 1.02 -2.57
CA MET A 151 11.78 -0.38 -2.57
C MET A 151 11.35 -1.06 -1.28
N TYR A 152 10.52 -2.08 -1.41
CA TYR A 152 10.05 -2.92 -0.31
C TYR A 152 10.72 -4.30 -0.35
N SER A 153 10.39 -5.18 0.59
CA SER A 153 11.00 -6.52 0.69
C SER A 153 10.85 -7.37 -0.57
N ARG A 154 9.73 -7.26 -1.26
CA ARG A 154 9.39 -8.09 -2.44
C ARG A 154 9.00 -7.29 -3.67
N LEU A 155 8.74 -6.00 -3.51
CA LEU A 155 8.16 -5.13 -4.54
C LEU A 155 8.92 -3.81 -4.62
N ILE A 156 8.86 -3.21 -5.80
CA ILE A 156 9.25 -1.83 -6.09
C ILE A 156 8.00 -1.11 -6.58
N HIS A 157 7.78 0.10 -6.09
CA HIS A 157 6.65 0.96 -6.46
C HIS A 157 7.11 2.32 -6.96
N THR A 158 6.25 2.99 -7.71
CA THR A 158 6.35 4.44 -7.96
C THR A 158 5.37 5.19 -7.08
N VAL A 159 5.78 6.35 -6.60
CA VAL A 159 5.03 7.19 -5.65
C VAL A 159 5.08 8.63 -6.09
N ASP A 160 3.95 9.31 -6.06
CA ASP A 160 3.88 10.77 -6.13
C ASP A 160 3.69 11.34 -4.72
N HIS A 161 4.22 12.53 -4.47
CA HIS A 161 3.99 13.26 -3.23
C HIS A 161 3.25 14.56 -3.53
N VAL A 162 2.06 14.71 -2.96
CA VAL A 162 1.17 15.85 -3.16
C VAL A 162 0.92 16.55 -1.84
N LYS A 163 1.12 17.85 -1.79
CA LYS A 163 0.84 18.67 -0.61
C LYS A 163 -0.12 19.81 -0.93
N GLY A 164 -0.70 20.39 0.12
CA GLY A 164 -1.53 21.59 0.04
C GLY A 164 -1.62 22.26 1.41
N ILE A 165 -2.18 23.46 1.46
CA ILE A 165 -2.43 24.20 2.69
C ILE A 165 -3.94 24.26 2.91
N LEU A 166 -4.43 23.67 4.00
CA LEU A 166 -5.86 23.73 4.36
C LEU A 166 -6.32 25.18 4.51
N LYS A 167 -7.53 25.49 4.03
CA LYS A 167 -8.19 26.76 4.32
C LYS A 167 -8.47 26.88 5.83
N SER A 168 -8.61 28.11 6.30
CA SER A 168 -8.77 28.40 7.74
C SER A 168 -10.03 27.81 8.37
N GLU A 169 -11.07 27.57 7.58
CA GLU A 169 -12.34 26.97 7.99
C GLU A 169 -12.31 25.44 8.07
N PHE A 170 -11.25 24.77 7.59
CA PHE A 170 -11.11 23.32 7.59
C PHE A 170 -10.01 22.86 8.53
N ASP A 171 -10.24 21.72 9.17
CA ASP A 171 -9.28 21.03 10.02
C ASP A 171 -8.74 19.74 9.38
N ALA A 172 -7.95 18.99 10.16
CA ALA A 172 -7.36 17.75 9.68
C ALA A 172 -8.40 16.67 9.35
N LEU A 173 -9.54 16.65 10.05
CA LEU A 173 -10.61 15.69 9.78
C LEU A 173 -11.35 16.04 8.49
N ASP A 174 -11.59 17.31 8.22
CA ASP A 174 -12.14 17.76 6.94
C ASP A 174 -11.22 17.39 5.78
N GLY A 175 -9.90 17.58 5.96
CA GLY A 175 -8.88 17.15 5.02
C GLY A 175 -8.92 15.64 4.77
N PHE A 176 -9.03 14.85 5.82
CA PHE A 176 -9.18 13.39 5.73
C PHE A 176 -10.44 12.98 4.98
N LEU A 177 -11.59 13.55 5.36
CA LEU A 177 -12.88 13.24 4.74
C LEU A 177 -12.95 13.64 3.26
N ALA A 178 -12.29 14.73 2.87
CA ALA A 178 -12.21 15.15 1.48
C ALA A 178 -11.52 14.12 0.57
N HIS A 179 -10.55 13.35 1.11
CA HIS A 179 -9.82 12.31 0.38
C HIS A 179 -10.51 10.94 0.43
N THR A 180 -11.49 10.73 1.30
CA THR A 180 -12.19 9.46 1.48
C THR A 180 -13.12 9.19 0.29
N TRP A 181 -13.11 8.02 -0.34
CA TRP A 181 -12.18 6.92 -0.15
C TRP A 181 -11.00 7.03 -1.13
N ALA A 182 -9.84 6.48 -0.75
CA ALA A 182 -8.63 6.60 -1.55
C ALA A 182 -8.81 6.01 -2.96
N VAL A 183 -8.43 6.78 -3.97
CA VAL A 183 -8.51 6.38 -5.38
C VAL A 183 -7.69 5.12 -5.68
N THR A 184 -6.52 4.98 -5.06
CA THR A 184 -5.59 3.85 -5.22
C THR A 184 -6.19 2.48 -4.81
N VAL A 185 -7.34 2.46 -4.14
CA VAL A 185 -8.08 1.23 -3.76
C VAL A 185 -9.55 1.25 -4.19
N THR A 186 -10.00 2.31 -4.87
CA THR A 186 -11.36 2.44 -5.42
C THR A 186 -11.34 2.63 -6.93
N GLY A 187 -10.84 3.76 -7.41
CA GLY A 187 -10.77 4.11 -8.82
C GLY A 187 -11.41 5.45 -9.14
N ALA A 188 -11.53 5.75 -10.41
CA ALA A 188 -12.03 7.00 -10.97
C ALA A 188 -13.00 6.77 -12.14
N PRO A 189 -14.12 7.52 -12.25
CA PRO A 189 -14.70 8.43 -11.25
C PRO A 189 -15.09 7.70 -9.95
N LYS A 190 -14.82 8.30 -8.80
CA LYS A 190 -14.94 7.63 -7.49
C LYS A 190 -16.29 6.94 -7.26
N LEU A 191 -17.40 7.63 -7.54
CA LEU A 191 -18.74 7.07 -7.34
C LEU A 191 -19.01 5.85 -8.24
N ALA A 192 -18.67 5.94 -9.52
CA ALA A 192 -18.86 4.85 -10.48
C ALA A 192 -17.98 3.63 -10.11
N ALA A 193 -16.74 3.87 -9.67
CA ALA A 193 -15.83 2.84 -9.21
C ALA A 193 -16.38 2.13 -7.95
N MET A 194 -16.87 2.88 -6.97
CA MET A 194 -17.51 2.29 -5.77
C MET A 194 -18.74 1.48 -6.11
N GLN A 195 -19.60 1.94 -7.03
CA GLN A 195 -20.77 1.20 -7.50
C GLN A 195 -20.38 -0.12 -8.21
N PHE A 196 -19.33 -0.07 -9.04
CA PHE A 196 -18.81 -1.28 -9.68
C PHE A 196 -18.28 -2.28 -8.64
N ILE A 197 -17.51 -1.81 -7.67
CA ILE A 197 -16.95 -2.63 -6.59
C ILE A 197 -18.07 -3.28 -5.77
N GLU A 198 -19.05 -2.51 -5.31
CA GLU A 198 -20.18 -3.00 -4.51
C GLU A 198 -20.98 -4.05 -5.26
N ALA A 199 -21.21 -3.86 -6.55
CA ALA A 199 -21.96 -4.80 -7.38
C ALA A 199 -21.18 -6.07 -7.75
N ARG A 200 -19.85 -6.08 -7.64
CA ARG A 200 -19.00 -7.15 -8.20
C ARG A 200 -18.13 -7.87 -7.21
N GLU A 201 -17.78 -7.29 -6.07
CA GLU A 201 -17.06 -8.02 -5.02
C GLU A 201 -17.98 -9.02 -4.32
N LYS A 202 -17.43 -10.17 -3.95
CA LYS A 202 -18.20 -11.27 -3.34
C LYS A 202 -18.34 -11.16 -1.83
N SER A 203 -17.48 -10.35 -1.22
CA SER A 203 -17.41 -10.21 0.22
C SER A 203 -17.22 -8.75 0.61
N PRO A 204 -17.74 -8.34 1.76
CA PRO A 204 -17.55 -6.98 2.26
C PRO A 204 -16.05 -6.63 2.40
N ARG A 205 -15.71 -5.37 2.16
CA ARG A 205 -14.33 -4.90 2.31
C ARG A 205 -13.87 -4.83 3.76
N HIS A 206 -14.79 -4.75 4.71
CA HIS A 206 -14.51 -4.54 6.12
C HIS A 206 -13.56 -3.35 6.31
N TRP A 207 -12.32 -3.61 6.71
CA TRP A 207 -11.29 -2.60 6.96
C TRP A 207 -10.48 -2.21 5.72
N TYR A 208 -10.52 -3.04 4.67
CA TYR A 208 -9.73 -2.79 3.44
C TYR A 208 -10.17 -1.52 2.73
N GLY A 209 -9.19 -0.71 2.36
CA GLY A 209 -9.42 0.59 1.70
C GLY A 209 -9.85 1.69 2.66
N GLY A 210 -9.87 1.42 3.97
CA GLY A 210 -10.02 2.41 5.01
C GLY A 210 -8.67 3.02 5.42
N ALA A 211 -8.60 3.55 6.63
CA ALA A 211 -7.38 4.15 7.16
C ALA A 211 -7.09 3.68 8.59
N ILE A 212 -5.80 3.61 8.92
CA ILE A 212 -5.30 3.34 10.25
C ILE A 212 -4.29 4.41 10.64
N GLY A 213 -4.40 4.98 11.84
CA GLY A 213 -3.50 6.04 12.27
C GLY A 213 -3.99 6.73 13.53
N HIS A 214 -3.63 7.98 13.68
CA HIS A 214 -4.00 8.78 14.84
C HIS A 214 -4.31 10.23 14.47
N ILE A 215 -5.16 10.85 15.28
CA ILE A 215 -5.42 12.28 15.31
C ILE A 215 -4.95 12.76 16.67
N GLY A 216 -4.02 13.72 16.68
CA GLY A 216 -3.52 14.34 17.90
C GLY A 216 -4.47 15.41 18.43
N PHE A 217 -4.40 15.66 19.74
CA PHE A 217 -5.13 16.78 20.36
C PHE A 217 -4.58 18.14 19.95
N ASP A 218 -3.43 18.17 19.29
CA ASP A 218 -2.83 19.35 18.66
C ASP A 218 -3.41 19.67 17.26
N GLY A 219 -4.37 18.84 16.79
CA GLY A 219 -4.97 18.94 15.47
C GLY A 219 -4.17 18.28 14.34
N ASN A 220 -3.04 17.67 14.62
CA ASN A 220 -2.28 16.91 13.62
C ASN A 220 -2.92 15.56 13.37
N LEU A 221 -2.75 15.04 12.14
CA LEU A 221 -3.26 13.74 11.72
C LEU A 221 -2.18 13.00 10.95
N ASN A 222 -2.06 11.69 11.18
CA ASN A 222 -1.20 10.83 10.39
C ASN A 222 -1.88 9.47 10.20
N THR A 223 -2.21 9.13 8.95
CA THR A 223 -2.92 7.90 8.60
C THR A 223 -2.25 7.17 7.45
N GLY A 224 -2.17 5.85 7.57
CA GLY A 224 -1.85 4.93 6.48
C GLY A 224 -3.12 4.31 5.92
N LEU A 225 -3.10 4.00 4.62
CA LEU A 225 -4.19 3.31 3.96
C LEU A 225 -4.24 1.85 4.42
N THR A 226 -5.41 1.30 4.74
CA THR A 226 -5.55 -0.11 5.10
C THR A 226 -5.54 -1.00 3.86
N LEU A 227 -4.36 -1.15 3.30
CA LEU A 227 -3.99 -2.18 2.34
C LEU A 227 -2.79 -2.97 2.89
N ARG A 228 -2.45 -4.11 2.30
CA ARG A 228 -1.44 -5.02 2.89
C ARG A 228 -1.70 -5.28 4.38
N THR A 229 -2.99 -5.41 4.70
CA THR A 229 -3.52 -5.61 6.04
C THR A 229 -4.32 -6.90 6.06
N MET A 230 -4.08 -7.72 7.07
CA MET A 230 -4.90 -8.91 7.33
C MET A 230 -5.83 -8.66 8.50
N ARG A 231 -7.05 -9.19 8.38
CA ARG A 231 -7.99 -9.35 9.48
C ARG A 231 -7.88 -10.76 10.00
N ILE A 232 -7.61 -10.95 11.28
CA ILE A 232 -7.62 -12.25 11.93
C ILE A 232 -8.86 -12.32 12.80
N LYS A 233 -9.76 -13.25 12.50
CA LYS A 233 -10.96 -13.47 13.31
C LYS A 233 -11.19 -14.96 13.50
N ALA A 234 -11.44 -15.37 14.75
CA ALA A 234 -11.73 -16.76 15.11
C ALA A 234 -10.74 -17.78 14.50
N GLY A 235 -9.43 -17.45 14.51
CA GLY A 235 -8.37 -18.34 14.00
C GLY A 235 -8.25 -18.42 12.47
N VAL A 236 -8.87 -17.49 11.74
CA VAL A 236 -8.73 -17.35 10.28
C VAL A 236 -8.18 -15.99 9.94
N ALA A 237 -7.12 -15.96 9.14
CA ALA A 237 -6.60 -14.73 8.53
C ALA A 237 -7.30 -14.50 7.18
N GLU A 238 -7.89 -13.32 7.04
CA GLU A 238 -8.51 -12.82 5.82
C GLU A 238 -7.63 -11.73 5.23
N ILE A 239 -7.16 -11.92 4.01
CA ILE A 239 -6.24 -11.02 3.33
C ILE A 239 -6.89 -10.59 2.01
N ARG A 240 -7.31 -9.33 1.93
CA ARG A 240 -7.83 -8.77 0.69
C ARG A 240 -6.70 -8.11 -0.10
N ALA A 241 -6.67 -8.36 -1.39
CA ALA A 241 -5.79 -7.69 -2.34
C ALA A 241 -6.57 -7.37 -3.62
N GLY A 242 -6.33 -6.18 -4.17
CA GLY A 242 -6.87 -5.71 -5.43
C GLY A 242 -5.77 -5.38 -6.43
N ALA A 243 -6.12 -5.36 -7.70
CA ALA A 243 -5.29 -4.83 -8.77
C ALA A 243 -5.98 -3.62 -9.40
N THR A 244 -5.19 -2.65 -9.82
CA THR A 244 -5.67 -1.44 -10.48
C THR A 244 -5.93 -1.75 -11.95
N LEU A 245 -7.19 -1.68 -12.33
CA LEU A 245 -7.63 -1.99 -13.69
C LEU A 245 -7.75 -0.72 -14.53
N LEU A 246 -7.17 -0.77 -15.72
CA LEU A 246 -7.27 0.23 -16.79
C LEU A 246 -7.77 -0.41 -18.08
N ILE A 247 -7.96 0.42 -19.10
CA ILE A 247 -8.42 -0.03 -20.44
C ILE A 247 -7.49 -1.09 -21.07
N ASP A 248 -6.18 -1.05 -20.75
CA ASP A 248 -5.16 -1.94 -21.30
C ASP A 248 -4.76 -3.07 -20.31
N SER A 249 -5.53 -3.29 -19.24
CA SER A 249 -5.25 -4.35 -18.28
C SER A 249 -5.40 -5.75 -18.88
N ASP A 250 -4.41 -6.61 -18.64
CA ASP A 250 -4.48 -8.04 -18.97
C ASP A 250 -5.17 -8.82 -17.85
N PRO A 251 -6.29 -9.52 -18.12
CA PRO A 251 -7.06 -10.20 -17.08
C PRO A 251 -6.27 -11.22 -16.25
N VAL A 252 -5.37 -11.95 -16.86
CA VAL A 252 -4.59 -13.00 -16.19
C VAL A 252 -3.47 -12.38 -15.35
N ALA A 253 -2.81 -11.36 -15.88
CA ALA A 253 -1.77 -10.63 -15.16
C ALA A 253 -2.32 -9.95 -13.91
N GLU A 254 -3.49 -9.30 -14.00
CA GLU A 254 -4.14 -8.64 -12.87
C GLU A 254 -4.54 -9.64 -11.76
N GLU A 255 -5.07 -10.82 -12.13
CA GLU A 255 -5.32 -11.87 -11.12
C GLU A 255 -4.04 -12.33 -10.43
N GLN A 256 -2.93 -12.46 -11.16
CA GLN A 256 -1.63 -12.83 -10.59
C GLN A 256 -1.08 -11.74 -9.68
N GLU A 257 -1.27 -10.48 -10.03
CA GLU A 257 -0.85 -9.34 -9.22
C GLU A 257 -1.53 -9.35 -7.84
N THR A 258 -2.83 -9.66 -7.76
CA THR A 258 -3.50 -9.77 -6.46
C THR A 258 -2.89 -10.85 -5.58
N ARG A 259 -2.50 -12.00 -6.17
CA ARG A 259 -1.82 -13.10 -5.45
C ARG A 259 -0.44 -12.68 -4.96
N LEU A 260 0.31 -11.95 -5.79
CA LEU A 260 1.61 -11.41 -5.42
C LEU A 260 1.49 -10.40 -4.26
N LYS A 261 0.51 -9.51 -4.34
CA LYS A 261 0.22 -8.53 -3.27
C LYS A 261 -0.16 -9.19 -1.94
N ALA A 262 -0.81 -10.34 -1.95
CA ALA A 262 -1.18 -11.09 -0.74
C ALA A 262 -0.03 -11.96 -0.19
N SER A 263 1.01 -12.25 -0.99
CA SER A 263 2.00 -13.31 -0.71
C SER A 263 2.80 -13.10 0.57
N ALA A 264 3.20 -11.87 0.89
CA ALA A 264 3.97 -11.57 2.10
C ALA A 264 3.16 -11.82 3.38
N LEU A 265 1.87 -11.44 3.36
CA LEU A 265 0.96 -11.66 4.47
C LEU A 265 0.65 -13.16 4.67
N LEU A 266 0.41 -13.89 3.59
CA LEU A 266 0.21 -15.34 3.63
C LEU A 266 1.43 -16.07 4.17
N ALA A 267 2.64 -15.68 3.75
CA ALA A 267 3.88 -16.26 4.25
C ALA A 267 4.07 -16.05 5.77
N ALA A 268 3.70 -14.87 6.28
CA ALA A 268 3.75 -14.57 7.71
C ALA A 268 2.80 -15.44 8.54
N VAL A 269 1.60 -15.74 8.00
CA VAL A 269 0.61 -16.62 8.64
C VAL A 269 1.04 -18.08 8.62
N ARG A 270 1.64 -18.55 7.51
CA ARG A 270 2.03 -19.95 7.29
C ARG A 270 3.34 -20.36 7.96
N ASP A 271 4.12 -19.40 8.45
CA ASP A 271 5.49 -19.61 8.93
C ASP A 271 6.46 -20.16 7.85
N GLU A 272 6.18 -19.85 6.59
CA GLU A 272 7.03 -20.22 5.46
C GLU A 272 8.34 -19.40 5.43
N ILE A 273 8.49 -18.47 6.36
CA ILE A 273 9.64 -17.57 6.51
C ILE A 273 10.89 -18.36 6.96
N GLY A 274 10.71 -19.48 7.67
CA GLY A 274 11.80 -20.29 8.21
C GLY A 274 12.62 -21.06 7.18
N THR A 275 12.10 -21.26 5.97
CA THR A 275 12.79 -22.09 4.95
C THR A 275 13.62 -21.29 3.95
N ASN A 276 13.23 -20.04 3.65
CA ASN A 276 13.98 -19.17 2.74
C ASN A 276 14.85 -18.13 3.45
N SER A 277 14.51 -17.73 4.70
CA SER A 277 15.32 -16.76 5.45
C SER A 277 16.57 -17.39 6.08
N LYS A 278 16.62 -18.72 6.26
CA LYS A 278 17.85 -19.39 6.70
C LYS A 278 18.94 -19.37 5.63
N ALA A 279 18.59 -19.24 4.36
CA ALA A 279 19.58 -19.08 3.29
C ALA A 279 20.11 -17.63 3.18
N THR A 280 19.34 -16.63 3.64
CA THR A 280 19.75 -15.22 3.61
C THR A 280 20.14 -14.66 4.99
N ALA A 281 19.65 -15.26 6.09
CA ALA A 281 19.99 -14.81 7.44
C ALA A 281 21.36 -15.30 7.94
N ASN A 282 21.97 -16.31 7.29
CA ASN A 282 23.34 -16.76 7.61
C ASN A 282 24.44 -16.08 6.76
N GLN A 283 24.09 -15.19 5.86
CA GLN A 283 24.99 -14.18 5.37
C GLN A 283 24.58 -12.84 5.99
N SER A 284 24.82 -12.66 7.28
CA SER A 284 25.08 -11.32 7.81
C SER A 284 26.27 -10.82 7.03
N CYS A 285 26.00 -10.08 5.96
CA CYS A 285 27.02 -9.37 5.23
C CYS A 285 27.58 -8.34 6.20
N ALA A 286 28.65 -8.71 6.93
CA ALA A 286 29.37 -7.83 7.82
C ALA A 286 30.14 -6.72 7.06
N ILE A 287 29.68 -6.39 5.84
CA ILE A 287 30.25 -5.34 4.98
C ILE A 287 30.26 -3.99 5.71
N GLY A 288 29.29 -3.76 6.59
CA GLY A 288 29.19 -2.56 7.39
C GLY A 288 29.76 -2.67 8.82
N SER A 289 30.41 -3.78 9.18
CA SER A 289 31.01 -3.95 10.50
C SER A 289 32.10 -2.88 10.73
N GLY A 290 31.94 -2.10 11.81
CA GLY A 290 32.83 -0.98 12.15
C GLY A 290 32.53 0.34 11.41
N VAL A 291 31.56 0.37 10.52
CA VAL A 291 31.08 1.61 9.89
C VAL A 291 30.02 2.25 10.76
N LYS A 292 30.21 3.52 11.12
CA LYS A 292 29.22 4.35 11.80
C LYS A 292 28.52 5.22 10.78
N VAL A 293 27.18 5.20 10.76
CA VAL A 293 26.38 6.05 9.89
C VAL A 293 25.46 6.91 10.74
N LEU A 294 25.55 8.23 10.54
CA LEU A 294 24.57 9.18 11.06
C LEU A 294 23.49 9.37 10.00
N MET A 295 22.26 9.02 10.34
CA MET A 295 21.11 9.24 9.48
C MET A 295 20.30 10.41 10.01
N VAL A 296 20.21 11.47 9.23
CA VAL A 296 19.40 12.64 9.58
C VAL A 296 17.99 12.42 9.04
N ASP A 297 17.04 12.36 9.97
CA ASP A 297 15.62 12.25 9.66
C ASP A 297 15.04 13.63 9.34
N HIS A 298 14.66 13.85 8.10
CA HIS A 298 13.93 15.04 7.65
C HIS A 298 12.41 14.86 7.70
N GLN A 299 11.93 13.97 8.61
CA GLN A 299 10.51 13.60 8.73
C GLN A 299 9.97 12.87 7.49
N ASP A 300 10.85 12.18 6.77
CA ASP A 300 10.45 11.32 5.66
C ASP A 300 9.91 9.99 6.19
N SER A 301 8.84 9.50 5.58
CA SER A 301 8.17 8.24 5.95
C SER A 301 9.07 7.00 5.79
N PHE A 302 10.21 7.12 5.11
CA PHE A 302 11.08 5.99 4.73
C PHE A 302 12.40 5.90 5.49
N VAL A 303 12.74 6.86 6.33
CA VAL A 303 13.99 6.88 7.12
C VAL A 303 14.14 5.61 7.95
N HIS A 304 13.08 5.13 8.57
CA HIS A 304 13.11 3.92 9.38
C HIS A 304 13.32 2.63 8.56
N ASN A 305 12.82 2.58 7.33
CA ASN A 305 13.09 1.47 6.41
C ASN A 305 14.57 1.46 6.01
N LEU A 306 15.10 2.60 5.62
CA LEU A 306 16.50 2.75 5.25
C LEU A 306 17.42 2.44 6.46
N ALA A 307 17.06 2.91 7.65
CA ALA A 307 17.73 2.58 8.90
C ALA A 307 17.79 1.07 9.15
N SER A 308 16.69 0.36 8.88
CA SER A 308 16.64 -1.10 9.00
C SER A 308 17.58 -1.80 8.02
N TYR A 309 17.70 -1.32 6.80
CA TYR A 309 18.64 -1.88 5.83
C TYR A 309 20.11 -1.68 6.25
N PHE A 310 20.49 -0.50 6.71
CA PHE A 310 21.84 -0.26 7.21
C PHE A 310 22.20 -1.16 8.40
N ARG A 311 21.28 -1.29 9.37
CA ARG A 311 21.47 -2.21 10.52
C ARG A 311 21.62 -3.67 10.08
N ARG A 312 20.87 -4.11 9.08
CA ARG A 312 20.99 -5.47 8.50
C ARG A 312 22.33 -5.71 7.82
N CYS A 313 22.98 -4.67 7.30
CA CYS A 313 24.35 -4.74 6.77
C CYS A 313 25.43 -4.70 7.86
N GLY A 314 25.06 -4.66 9.13
CA GLY A 314 26.00 -4.63 10.26
C GLY A 314 26.56 -3.24 10.58
N VAL A 315 25.92 -2.19 10.08
CA VAL A 315 26.31 -0.79 10.35
C VAL A 315 25.83 -0.36 11.74
N ASP A 316 26.68 0.35 12.46
CA ASP A 316 26.31 1.06 13.68
C ASP A 316 25.62 2.38 13.29
N LEU A 317 24.28 2.39 13.37
CA LEU A 317 23.45 3.46 12.89
C LEU A 317 22.92 4.31 14.05
N VAL A 318 23.17 5.60 13.98
CA VAL A 318 22.59 6.64 14.84
C VAL A 318 21.58 7.45 14.02
N THR A 319 20.34 7.56 14.51
CA THR A 319 19.28 8.38 13.93
C THR A 319 18.93 9.52 14.88
#